data_d8cac9224f51912188d7ecfcc2c3025a
#
_entry.id   d8cac9224f51912188d7ecfcc2c3025a
#
_cell.length_a   1.000
_cell.length_b   1.000
_cell.length_c   1.000
_cell.angle_alpha   90.00
_cell.angle_beta   90.00
_cell.angle_gamma   90.00
#
_symmetry.space_group_name_H-M   'P 1'
#
loop_
_entity.id
_entity.type
_entity.pdbx_description
1 polymer ?
#
loop_
_entity_poly.entity_id
_entity_poly.type
_entity_poly.pdbx_seq_one_letter_code
_entity_poly.pdbx_strand_id
1 'polypeptide(L)'
;MKTAILLVTGNSLSLAETLHQEMNDSEIFTLEHFPGCTYISSLSDFIEENFDEYDAFIFICAMGICVRTIAPHVKDKHTDPAVICVDSMGRNAISVLSGHIGQANKITQDVAHILGANPVISTLSDNSGLWALDTLGQEFGWEVLVGMSHAYYKNIELLDDEEEEESDEGEDYNEEEEYGEDEDEEYDEDEEEEYDEDEEE
;
A
#
# COMPACT_ATOMS: atom_id res chain seq x y z
N MET A 1 14.26 5.93 9.30
CA MET A 1 13.15 4.95 9.10
C MET A 1 13.73 3.58 9.34
N LYS A 2 13.27 2.93 10.41
CA LYS A 2 13.77 1.63 10.85
C LYS A 2 13.21 0.52 9.96
N THR A 3 14.08 -0.19 9.22
CA THR A 3 13.67 -1.16 8.19
C THR A 3 14.20 -2.56 8.52
N ALA A 4 13.31 -3.56 8.50
CA ALA A 4 13.66 -4.97 8.61
C ALA A 4 13.69 -5.63 7.22
N ILE A 5 14.82 -6.20 6.82
CA ILE A 5 14.98 -6.99 5.59
C ILE A 5 14.92 -8.47 5.99
N LEU A 6 13.86 -9.17 5.54
CA LEU A 6 13.56 -10.54 5.93
C LEU A 6 13.89 -11.52 4.81
N LEU A 7 14.86 -12.38 5.05
CA LEU A 7 15.37 -13.35 4.08
C LEU A 7 14.93 -14.77 4.46
N VAL A 8 14.20 -15.42 3.56
CA VAL A 8 13.69 -16.79 3.78
C VAL A 8 14.70 -17.86 3.36
N THR A 9 15.47 -17.61 2.32
CA THR A 9 16.45 -18.55 1.78
C THR A 9 17.77 -17.88 1.51
N GLY A 10 18.89 -18.55 1.82
CA GLY A 10 20.25 -18.03 1.62
C GLY A 10 20.63 -17.69 0.18
N ASN A 11 19.89 -18.24 -0.80
CA ASN A 11 20.14 -17.94 -2.21
C ASN A 11 19.97 -16.47 -2.61
N SER A 12 19.23 -15.72 -1.82
CA SER A 12 18.95 -14.28 -2.05
C SER A 12 19.72 -13.35 -1.12
N LEU A 13 20.76 -13.87 -0.42
CA LEU A 13 21.54 -13.09 0.54
C LEU A 13 22.15 -11.84 -0.08
N SER A 14 22.69 -11.95 -1.31
CA SER A 14 23.28 -10.82 -2.02
C SER A 14 22.30 -9.68 -2.27
N LEU A 15 21.01 -9.97 -2.46
CA LEU A 15 19.98 -8.94 -2.60
C LEU A 15 19.77 -8.19 -1.28
N ALA A 16 19.71 -8.93 -0.15
CA ALA A 16 19.56 -8.34 1.17
C ALA A 16 20.77 -7.49 1.55
N GLU A 17 22.00 -7.96 1.27
CA GLU A 17 23.24 -7.22 1.48
C GLU A 17 23.30 -5.93 0.66
N THR A 18 22.89 -5.98 -0.62
CA THR A 18 22.82 -4.80 -1.50
C THR A 18 21.84 -3.76 -0.93
N LEU A 19 20.65 -4.18 -0.53
CA LEU A 19 19.67 -3.28 0.10
C LEU A 19 20.21 -2.68 1.39
N HIS A 20 20.81 -3.51 2.25
CA HIS A 20 21.35 -3.05 3.54
C HIS A 20 22.48 -2.01 3.37
N GLN A 21 23.30 -2.14 2.33
CA GLN A 21 24.38 -1.17 2.05
C GLN A 21 23.87 0.19 1.58
N GLU A 22 22.76 0.20 0.85
CA GLU A 22 22.19 1.44 0.25
C GLU A 22 21.09 2.07 1.15
N MET A 23 20.47 1.28 2.04
CA MET A 23 19.39 1.74 2.91
C MET A 23 19.90 2.01 4.33
N ASN A 24 19.87 3.27 4.73
CA ASN A 24 20.21 3.64 6.11
C ASN A 24 19.21 3.03 7.10
N ASP A 25 19.67 2.68 8.31
CA ASP A 25 18.85 2.19 9.41
C ASP A 25 18.07 0.91 9.06
N SER A 26 18.71 0.00 8.34
CA SER A 26 18.18 -1.31 7.99
C SER A 26 18.92 -2.44 8.71
N GLU A 27 18.22 -3.55 8.97
CA GLU A 27 18.78 -4.76 9.57
C GLU A 27 18.35 -5.99 8.76
N ILE A 28 19.25 -6.98 8.63
CA ILE A 28 18.97 -8.23 7.91
C ILE A 28 18.64 -9.34 8.90
N PHE A 29 17.48 -9.95 8.74
CA PHE A 29 17.00 -11.10 9.51
C PHE A 29 16.89 -12.33 8.63
N THR A 30 17.37 -13.49 9.08
CA THR A 30 17.42 -14.71 8.29
C THR A 30 17.02 -15.94 9.10
N LEU A 31 16.47 -16.94 8.41
CA LEU A 31 16.17 -18.27 8.97
C LEU A 31 17.40 -19.21 8.98
N GLU A 32 18.52 -18.76 8.43
CA GLU A 32 19.78 -19.47 8.38
C GLU A 32 20.89 -18.59 8.97
N HIS A 33 21.97 -19.20 9.47
CA HIS A 33 23.08 -18.43 10.05
C HIS A 33 24.02 -17.89 8.98
N PHE A 34 24.07 -16.56 8.84
CA PHE A 34 25.03 -15.87 7.98
C PHE A 34 25.82 -14.81 8.76
N PRO A 35 27.10 -14.59 8.46
CA PRO A 35 27.86 -13.49 9.04
C PRO A 35 27.23 -12.14 8.72
N GLY A 36 27.08 -11.28 9.73
CA GLY A 36 26.50 -9.95 9.54
C GLY A 36 24.97 -9.90 9.49
N CYS A 37 24.29 -11.04 9.65
CA CYS A 37 22.83 -11.12 9.69
C CYS A 37 22.36 -11.60 11.08
N THR A 38 21.19 -11.16 11.47
CA THR A 38 20.52 -11.61 12.70
C THR A 38 19.69 -12.86 12.39
N TYR A 39 20.02 -13.96 13.08
CA TYR A 39 19.25 -15.21 12.96
C TYR A 39 17.92 -15.09 13.70
N ILE A 40 16.85 -15.53 13.05
CA ILE A 40 15.51 -15.71 13.65
C ILE A 40 15.01 -17.14 13.41
N SER A 41 14.32 -17.70 14.40
CA SER A 41 13.82 -19.07 14.33
C SER A 41 12.56 -19.22 13.47
N SER A 42 11.76 -18.14 13.39
CA SER A 42 10.46 -18.12 12.70
C SER A 42 10.15 -16.70 12.23
N LEU A 43 9.67 -16.57 10.99
CA LEU A 43 9.17 -15.29 10.47
C LEU A 43 7.90 -14.84 11.20
N SER A 44 7.01 -15.80 11.51
CA SER A 44 5.73 -15.48 12.17
C SER A 44 5.96 -14.92 13.56
N ASP A 45 6.84 -15.58 14.35
CA ASP A 45 7.15 -15.13 15.72
C ASP A 45 7.86 -13.77 15.69
N PHE A 46 8.79 -13.57 14.74
CA PHE A 46 9.46 -12.30 14.56
C PHE A 46 8.49 -11.16 14.22
N ILE A 47 7.56 -11.39 13.30
CA ILE A 47 6.56 -10.39 12.93
C ILE A 47 5.58 -10.15 14.08
N GLU A 48 5.14 -11.19 14.80
CA GLU A 48 4.29 -11.04 15.99
C GLU A 48 4.89 -10.10 17.04
N GLU A 49 6.20 -10.23 17.28
CA GLU A 49 6.91 -9.44 18.28
C GLU A 49 7.31 -8.03 17.81
N ASN A 50 7.43 -7.81 16.48
CA ASN A 50 8.08 -6.62 15.94
C ASN A 50 7.25 -5.83 14.93
N PHE A 51 5.99 -6.22 14.64
CA PHE A 51 5.18 -5.58 13.60
C PHE A 51 4.98 -4.08 13.82
N ASP A 52 4.80 -3.68 15.07
CA ASP A 52 4.61 -2.28 15.47
C ASP A 52 5.95 -1.56 15.81
N GLU A 53 7.12 -2.25 15.73
CA GLU A 53 8.44 -1.73 16.13
C GLU A 53 9.29 -1.24 14.93
N TYR A 54 8.92 -1.62 13.72
CA TYR A 54 9.58 -1.23 12.49
C TYR A 54 8.66 -0.37 11.62
N ASP A 55 9.24 0.62 10.95
CA ASP A 55 8.52 1.46 10.00
C ASP A 55 8.28 0.73 8.67
N ALA A 56 9.18 -0.19 8.31
CA ALA A 56 9.09 -0.94 7.06
C ALA A 56 9.64 -2.37 7.16
N PHE A 57 9.00 -3.29 6.42
CA PHE A 57 9.45 -4.66 6.22
C PHE A 57 9.66 -4.94 4.73
N ILE A 58 10.85 -5.43 4.38
CA ILE A 58 11.17 -5.89 3.04
C ILE A 58 11.36 -7.41 3.07
N PHE A 59 10.37 -8.14 2.58
CA PHE A 59 10.43 -9.60 2.46
C PHE A 59 11.09 -10.00 1.15
N ILE A 60 12.15 -10.80 1.20
CA ILE A 60 12.76 -11.41 0.01
C ILE A 60 12.33 -12.88 -0.04
N CYS A 61 11.15 -13.12 -0.65
CA CYS A 61 10.51 -14.44 -0.69
C CYS A 61 9.37 -14.50 -1.70
N ALA A 62 8.68 -15.64 -1.76
CA ALA A 62 7.42 -15.75 -2.49
C ALA A 62 6.31 -14.90 -1.81
N MET A 63 5.52 -14.16 -2.60
CA MET A 63 4.42 -13.30 -2.12
C MET A 63 3.48 -13.99 -1.13
N GLY A 64 3.15 -15.27 -1.38
CA GLY A 64 2.27 -16.03 -0.49
C GLY A 64 2.84 -16.25 0.92
N ILE A 65 4.17 -16.26 1.08
CA ILE A 65 4.82 -16.32 2.39
C ILE A 65 4.64 -14.98 3.09
N CYS A 66 5.00 -13.88 2.41
CA CYS A 66 4.83 -12.52 2.93
C CYS A 66 3.39 -12.29 3.43
N VAL A 67 2.39 -12.51 2.58
CA VAL A 67 0.98 -12.28 2.91
C VAL A 67 0.53 -13.11 4.11
N ARG A 68 0.84 -14.42 4.17
CA ARG A 68 0.44 -15.26 5.31
C ARG A 68 1.12 -14.84 6.61
N THR A 69 2.35 -14.35 6.53
CA THR A 69 3.09 -13.93 7.71
C THR A 69 2.50 -12.65 8.30
N ILE A 70 2.13 -11.65 7.48
CA ILE A 70 1.63 -10.37 7.98
C ILE A 70 0.12 -10.39 8.28
N ALA A 71 -0.67 -11.23 7.61
CA ALA A 71 -2.14 -11.20 7.66
C ALA A 71 -2.75 -11.17 9.08
N PRO A 72 -2.22 -11.91 10.09
CA PRO A 72 -2.76 -11.86 11.45
C PRO A 72 -2.55 -10.51 12.16
N HIS A 73 -1.62 -9.67 11.69
CA HIS A 73 -1.17 -8.46 12.36
C HIS A 73 -1.68 -7.17 11.69
N VAL A 74 -2.23 -7.27 10.46
CA VAL A 74 -2.79 -6.13 9.72
C VAL A 74 -4.03 -5.59 10.42
N LYS A 75 -4.03 -4.27 10.72
CA LYS A 75 -5.07 -3.59 11.51
C LYS A 75 -5.64 -2.37 10.80
N ASP A 76 -4.78 -1.40 10.49
CA ASP A 76 -5.19 -0.09 9.98
C ASP A 76 -4.13 0.52 9.08
N LYS A 77 -4.57 1.06 7.92
CA LYS A 77 -3.67 1.67 6.91
C LYS A 77 -2.88 2.89 7.42
N HIS A 78 -3.29 3.48 8.55
CA HIS A 78 -2.63 4.65 9.14
C HIS A 78 -1.54 4.28 10.14
N THR A 79 -1.58 3.07 10.69
CA THR A 79 -0.68 2.60 11.74
C THR A 79 0.20 1.44 11.30
N ASP A 80 -0.28 0.63 10.34
CA ASP A 80 0.47 -0.52 9.87
C ASP A 80 1.73 -0.09 9.11
N PRO A 81 2.85 -0.79 9.32
CA PRO A 81 4.12 -0.49 8.65
C PRO A 81 4.04 -0.68 7.13
N ALA A 82 4.97 -0.07 6.42
CA ALA A 82 5.18 -0.36 5.01
C ALA A 82 5.60 -1.82 4.81
N VAL A 83 4.96 -2.56 3.90
CA VAL A 83 5.40 -3.90 3.54
C VAL A 83 5.68 -4.00 2.05
N ILE A 84 6.90 -4.43 1.73
CA ILE A 84 7.38 -4.66 0.37
C ILE A 84 7.76 -6.13 0.23
N CYS A 85 7.40 -6.76 -0.90
CA CYS A 85 7.84 -8.11 -1.24
C CYS A 85 8.71 -8.09 -2.49
N VAL A 86 9.92 -8.63 -2.37
CA VAL A 86 10.86 -8.81 -3.48
C VAL A 86 10.93 -10.29 -3.80
N ASP A 87 10.82 -10.67 -5.06
CA ASP A 87 10.99 -12.08 -5.45
C ASP A 87 12.44 -12.53 -5.27
N SER A 88 12.65 -13.84 -5.08
CA SER A 88 13.97 -14.42 -4.77
C SER A 88 15.04 -14.19 -5.84
N MET A 89 14.64 -13.74 -7.04
CA MET A 89 15.57 -13.39 -8.12
C MET A 89 15.82 -11.89 -8.24
N GLY A 90 15.15 -11.07 -7.41
CA GLY A 90 15.25 -9.62 -7.44
C GLY A 90 14.72 -8.98 -8.72
N ARG A 91 13.74 -9.61 -9.40
CA ARG A 91 13.19 -9.10 -10.66
C ARG A 91 12.03 -8.13 -10.44
N ASN A 92 11.28 -8.31 -9.36
CA ASN A 92 10.12 -7.50 -9.03
C ASN A 92 10.19 -7.09 -7.57
N ALA A 93 9.91 -5.81 -7.31
CA ALA A 93 9.63 -5.26 -5.99
C ALA A 93 8.15 -4.84 -5.96
N ILE A 94 7.39 -5.34 -4.99
CA ILE A 94 5.93 -5.23 -4.97
C ILE A 94 5.52 -4.51 -3.69
N SER A 95 4.75 -3.43 -3.83
CA SER A 95 4.11 -2.74 -2.71
C SER A 95 2.92 -3.57 -2.23
N VAL A 96 2.99 -4.06 -0.98
CA VAL A 96 2.00 -5.00 -0.41
C VAL A 96 1.04 -4.32 0.54
N LEU A 97 1.54 -3.46 1.45
CA LEU A 97 0.74 -2.83 2.51
C LEU A 97 1.21 -1.40 2.75
N SER A 98 0.27 -0.52 3.15
CA SER A 98 0.51 0.89 3.54
C SER A 98 1.19 1.73 2.46
N GLY A 99 0.66 1.65 1.23
CA GLY A 99 1.23 2.24 0.01
C GLY A 99 1.55 3.73 0.13
N HIS A 100 0.59 4.55 0.57
CA HIS A 100 0.72 6.00 0.68
C HIS A 100 1.24 6.44 2.05
N ILE A 101 0.42 6.31 3.10
CA ILE A 101 0.73 6.82 4.44
C ILE A 101 1.99 6.16 5.02
N GLY A 102 2.11 4.83 4.91
CA GLY A 102 3.31 4.09 5.31
C GLY A 102 4.47 4.20 4.31
N GLN A 103 4.30 4.89 3.17
CA GLN A 103 5.29 5.10 2.12
C GLN A 103 5.75 3.81 1.39
N ALA A 104 4.99 2.70 1.44
CA ALA A 104 5.42 1.46 0.79
C ALA A 104 5.61 1.63 -0.73
N ASN A 105 4.83 2.50 -1.41
CA ASN A 105 5.00 2.77 -2.83
C ASN A 105 6.36 3.42 -3.13
N LYS A 106 6.75 4.42 -2.34
CA LYS A 106 8.05 5.08 -2.47
C LYS A 106 9.20 4.12 -2.19
N ILE A 107 9.11 3.37 -1.08
CA ILE A 107 10.14 2.37 -0.71
C ILE A 107 10.24 1.30 -1.81
N THR A 108 9.13 0.89 -2.41
CA THR A 108 9.13 -0.07 -3.53
C THR A 108 9.90 0.48 -4.74
N GLN A 109 9.75 1.76 -5.07
CA GLN A 109 10.52 2.41 -6.14
C GLN A 109 12.02 2.46 -5.80
N ASP A 110 12.37 2.83 -4.56
CA ASP A 110 13.76 2.88 -4.10
C ASP A 110 14.42 1.50 -4.12
N VAL A 111 13.74 0.47 -3.59
CA VAL A 111 14.18 -0.93 -3.61
C VAL A 111 14.35 -1.43 -5.05
N ALA A 112 13.40 -1.13 -5.92
CA ALA A 112 13.47 -1.50 -7.33
C ALA A 112 14.65 -0.82 -8.03
N HIS A 113 14.92 0.45 -7.74
CA HIS A 113 16.07 1.18 -8.28
C HIS A 113 17.40 0.57 -7.82
N ILE A 114 17.53 0.28 -6.51
CA ILE A 114 18.74 -0.32 -5.93
C ILE A 114 19.05 -1.69 -6.56
N LEU A 115 18.02 -2.53 -6.72
CA LEU A 115 18.18 -3.90 -7.22
C LEU A 115 18.14 -4.01 -8.75
N GLY A 116 17.77 -2.95 -9.48
CA GLY A 116 17.46 -3.02 -10.91
C GLY A 116 16.22 -3.86 -11.20
N ALA A 117 15.26 -3.89 -10.26
CA ALA A 117 14.02 -4.64 -10.35
C ALA A 117 12.90 -3.83 -11.01
N ASN A 118 11.79 -4.50 -11.35
CA ASN A 118 10.57 -3.85 -11.80
C ASN A 118 9.70 -3.48 -10.58
N PRO A 119 9.34 -2.20 -10.36
CA PRO A 119 8.42 -1.81 -9.29
C PRO A 119 6.99 -2.17 -9.68
N VAL A 120 6.27 -2.84 -8.79
CA VAL A 120 4.86 -3.19 -8.95
C VAL A 120 4.04 -2.43 -7.90
N ILE A 121 3.33 -1.39 -8.36
CA ILE A 121 2.49 -0.52 -7.54
C ILE A 121 1.09 -0.56 -8.13
N SER A 122 0.10 -0.91 -7.31
CA SER A 122 -1.28 -1.14 -7.76
C SER A 122 -2.25 0.02 -7.44
N THR A 123 -1.81 1.05 -6.71
CA THR A 123 -2.65 2.18 -6.33
C THR A 123 -3.03 3.04 -7.53
N LEU A 124 -4.30 3.43 -7.60
CA LEU A 124 -4.86 4.17 -8.73
C LEU A 124 -4.17 5.53 -8.93
N SER A 125 -3.93 6.27 -7.85
CA SER A 125 -3.29 7.59 -7.87
C SER A 125 -1.90 7.54 -8.50
N ASP A 126 -1.06 6.57 -8.11
CA ASP A 126 0.28 6.42 -8.66
C ASP A 126 0.26 6.01 -10.14
N ASN A 127 -0.71 5.15 -10.53
CA ASN A 127 -0.82 4.68 -11.91
C ASN A 127 -1.47 5.70 -12.87
N SER A 128 -2.29 6.62 -12.34
CA SER A 128 -3.00 7.62 -13.14
C SER A 128 -2.31 8.97 -13.20
N GLY A 129 -1.18 9.14 -12.48
CA GLY A 129 -0.50 10.43 -12.34
C GLY A 129 -1.31 11.46 -11.54
N LEU A 130 -2.32 11.00 -10.81
CA LEU A 130 -3.10 11.84 -9.92
C LEU A 130 -2.40 11.93 -8.56
N TRP A 131 -2.59 13.05 -7.88
CA TRP A 131 -2.07 13.25 -6.54
C TRP A 131 -2.76 12.29 -5.56
N ALA A 132 -1.97 11.67 -4.70
CA ALA A 132 -2.49 10.91 -3.57
C ALA A 132 -2.94 11.90 -2.50
N LEU A 133 -4.23 12.20 -2.47
CA LEU A 133 -4.80 13.26 -1.66
C LEU A 133 -4.67 13.00 -0.15
N ASP A 134 -4.55 11.74 0.26
CA ASP A 134 -4.28 11.33 1.64
C ASP A 134 -2.83 11.64 2.09
N THR A 135 -1.90 11.89 1.17
CA THR A 135 -0.51 12.29 1.48
C THR A 135 -0.30 13.80 1.47
N LEU A 136 -1.19 14.60 0.88
CA LEU A 136 -1.07 16.05 0.85
C LEU A 136 -0.96 16.67 2.24
N GLY A 137 -1.71 16.14 3.21
CA GLY A 137 -1.62 16.58 4.60
C GLY A 137 -0.22 16.40 5.19
N GLN A 138 0.47 15.31 4.86
CA GLN A 138 1.82 15.04 5.35
C GLN A 138 2.87 15.92 4.65
N GLU A 139 2.75 16.11 3.33
CA GLU A 139 3.70 16.88 2.54
C GLU A 139 3.64 18.38 2.87
N PHE A 140 2.45 18.93 3.11
CA PHE A 140 2.25 20.36 3.40
C PHE A 140 1.94 20.65 4.88
N GLY A 141 1.92 19.64 5.75
CA GLY A 141 1.61 19.81 7.17
C GLY A 141 0.14 20.16 7.43
N TRP A 142 -0.78 19.77 6.54
CA TRP A 142 -2.21 20.04 6.66
C TRP A 142 -2.95 18.84 7.28
N GLU A 143 -4.00 19.10 8.02
CA GLU A 143 -4.89 18.08 8.54
C GLU A 143 -6.00 17.78 7.52
N VAL A 144 -6.00 16.57 6.93
CA VAL A 144 -7.01 16.15 5.96
C VAL A 144 -8.18 15.51 6.70
N LEU A 145 -9.33 16.21 6.75
CA LEU A 145 -10.56 15.67 7.31
C LEU A 145 -11.30 14.86 6.23
N VAL A 146 -11.19 13.54 6.26
CA VAL A 146 -11.94 12.65 5.37
C VAL A 146 -13.26 12.28 6.02
N GLY A 147 -14.37 12.79 5.46
CA GLY A 147 -15.73 12.38 5.84
C GLY A 147 -16.03 10.97 5.31
N MET A 148 -16.52 10.08 6.20
CA MET A 148 -16.92 8.72 5.86
C MET A 148 -18.10 8.75 4.87
N SER A 149 -17.91 8.22 3.71
CA SER A 149 -18.78 7.64 2.69
C SER A 149 -18.74 8.22 1.27
N HIS A 150 -18.14 9.36 1.04
CA HIS A 150 -17.75 9.83 -0.31
C HIS A 150 -16.64 10.83 -0.07
N ALA A 151 -15.55 10.73 -0.84
CA ALA A 151 -14.43 11.67 -0.76
C ALA A 151 -14.86 13.05 -1.30
N TYR A 152 -15.70 13.73 -0.55
CA TYR A 152 -15.97 15.13 -0.75
C TYR A 152 -14.92 15.91 0.02
N TYR A 153 -14.01 16.53 -0.70
CA TYR A 153 -13.16 17.56 -0.15
C TYR A 153 -14.05 18.74 0.26
N LYS A 154 -14.40 18.80 1.52
CA LYS A 154 -15.00 20.02 2.08
C LYS A 154 -13.86 21.01 2.24
N ASN A 155 -13.83 21.97 1.32
CA ASN A 155 -13.12 23.23 1.40
C ASN A 155 -11.65 23.14 1.86
N ILE A 156 -10.76 22.95 0.91
CA ILE A 156 -9.43 23.54 1.02
C ILE A 156 -9.71 25.06 0.86
N GLU A 157 -9.88 25.76 1.97
CA GLU A 157 -9.72 27.20 1.98
C GLU A 157 -8.23 27.41 1.71
N LEU A 158 -7.90 27.67 0.45
CA LEU A 158 -6.67 28.36 0.13
C LEU A 158 -6.84 29.73 0.77
N LEU A 159 -6.09 29.98 1.84
CA LEU A 159 -5.90 31.32 2.34
C LEU A 159 -5.04 32.05 1.30
N ASP A 160 -5.67 32.53 0.26
CA ASP A 160 -5.11 33.59 -0.55
C ASP A 160 -5.21 34.88 0.27
N ASP A 161 -4.09 35.27 0.87
CA ASP A 161 -3.85 36.64 1.30
C ASP A 161 -3.69 37.52 0.05
N GLU A 162 -4.76 37.84 -0.65
CA GLU A 162 -4.82 38.97 -1.58
C GLU A 162 -6.22 39.62 -1.53
N GLU A 163 -6.18 40.80 -1.03
CA GLU A 163 -7.04 41.97 -1.02
C GLU A 163 -8.38 41.89 -1.78
N GLU A 164 -9.42 42.17 -1.02
CA GLU A 164 -10.78 42.47 -1.46
C GLU A 164 -10.81 43.65 -2.45
N GLU A 165 -11.36 43.45 -3.64
CA GLU A 165 -12.07 44.47 -4.37
C GLU A 165 -13.52 44.02 -4.55
N GLU A 166 -14.40 44.77 -3.88
CA GLU A 166 -15.84 44.72 -4.00
C GLU A 166 -16.28 44.96 -5.44
N SER A 167 -17.08 44.08 -6.00
CA SER A 167 -18.10 44.45 -6.99
C SER A 167 -19.35 43.60 -6.81
N ASP A 168 -20.31 44.24 -6.23
CA ASP A 168 -21.75 43.94 -6.15
C ASP A 168 -22.32 43.86 -7.57
N GLU A 169 -22.86 42.69 -7.97
CA GLU A 169 -24.04 42.62 -8.88
C GLU A 169 -24.68 41.23 -8.77
N GLY A 170 -25.86 41.21 -8.23
CA GLY A 170 -26.69 40.02 -8.06
C GLY A 170 -27.23 39.50 -9.38
N GLU A 171 -27.23 38.19 -9.54
CA GLU A 171 -28.22 37.48 -10.36
C GLU A 171 -28.67 36.19 -9.69
N ASP A 172 -29.96 36.21 -9.42
CA ASP A 172 -30.80 35.18 -8.84
C ASP A 172 -31.07 34.10 -9.89
N TYR A 173 -30.53 32.88 -9.70
CA TYR A 173 -30.93 31.71 -10.49
C TYR A 173 -31.53 30.62 -9.59
N ASN A 174 -32.84 30.64 -9.61
CA ASN A 174 -33.69 29.54 -9.14
C ASN A 174 -33.71 28.46 -10.23
N GLU A 175 -33.03 27.32 -10.02
CA GLU A 175 -33.30 26.08 -10.76
C GLU A 175 -33.60 24.95 -9.79
N GLU A 176 -34.91 24.62 -9.72
CA GLU A 176 -35.42 23.39 -9.15
C GLU A 176 -35.10 22.24 -10.11
N GLU A 177 -34.15 21.38 -9.80
CA GLU A 177 -33.99 20.10 -10.48
C GLU A 177 -34.66 18.97 -9.71
N GLU A 178 -35.73 18.50 -10.31
CA GLU A 178 -36.53 17.35 -9.98
C GLU A 178 -35.74 16.06 -10.23
N TYR A 179 -35.34 15.35 -9.15
CA TYR A 179 -34.70 14.04 -9.28
C TYR A 179 -35.76 12.98 -9.52
N GLY A 180 -35.74 12.41 -10.75
CA GLY A 180 -36.51 11.24 -11.10
C GLY A 180 -36.06 10.00 -10.35
N GLU A 181 -37.04 9.30 -9.81
CA GLU A 181 -36.91 7.96 -9.23
C GLU A 181 -36.57 6.96 -10.35
N ASP A 182 -35.40 6.37 -10.33
CA ASP A 182 -35.06 5.28 -11.22
C ASP A 182 -35.31 3.93 -10.52
N GLU A 183 -36.01 3.13 -11.29
CA GLU A 183 -36.66 1.86 -10.98
C GLU A 183 -35.65 0.76 -10.60
N ASP A 184 -36.06 -0.05 -9.60
CA ASP A 184 -35.40 -1.29 -9.18
C ASP A 184 -35.35 -2.32 -10.34
N GLU A 185 -34.15 -2.64 -10.85
CA GLU A 185 -33.96 -3.82 -11.70
C GLU A 185 -33.73 -5.05 -10.82
N GLU A 186 -34.75 -5.92 -10.76
CA GLU A 186 -34.69 -7.28 -10.24
C GLU A 186 -33.75 -8.13 -11.12
N TYR A 187 -32.68 -8.67 -10.54
CA TYR A 187 -31.89 -9.73 -11.16
C TYR A 187 -32.51 -11.08 -10.83
N ASP A 188 -33.05 -11.75 -11.83
CA ASP A 188 -33.46 -13.15 -11.77
C ASP A 188 -32.23 -14.07 -11.58
N GLU A 189 -32.16 -14.69 -10.42
CA GLU A 189 -31.37 -15.91 -10.16
C GLU A 189 -32.17 -17.08 -10.73
N ASP A 190 -31.64 -17.74 -11.77
CA ASP A 190 -31.93 -19.16 -12.07
C ASP A 190 -31.17 -19.60 -13.33
N GLU A 191 -30.00 -20.19 -13.19
CA GLU A 191 -29.50 -21.24 -14.11
C GLU A 191 -28.59 -22.20 -13.33
N GLU A 192 -29.22 -23.24 -12.79
CA GLU A 192 -28.55 -24.47 -12.36
C GLU A 192 -28.12 -25.25 -13.61
N GLU A 193 -26.83 -25.31 -13.89
CA GLU A 193 -26.28 -26.30 -14.84
C GLU A 193 -25.91 -27.59 -14.10
N GLU A 194 -26.74 -28.63 -14.33
CA GLU A 194 -26.45 -30.04 -14.02
C GLU A 194 -25.25 -30.52 -14.86
N TYR A 195 -24.18 -30.95 -14.19
CA TYR A 195 -23.14 -31.74 -14.82
C TYR A 195 -23.47 -33.24 -14.66
N ASP A 196 -23.82 -33.84 -15.79
CA ASP A 196 -23.96 -35.31 -15.94
C ASP A 196 -22.61 -36.00 -15.75
N GLU A 197 -22.55 -36.92 -14.77
CA GLU A 197 -21.55 -37.97 -14.66
C GLU A 197 -21.93 -39.10 -15.63
N ASP A 198 -21.13 -39.39 -16.64
CA ASP A 198 -21.05 -40.65 -17.37
C ASP A 198 -19.57 -41.04 -17.48
N GLU A 199 -19.12 -41.97 -16.69
CA GLU A 199 -18.96 -43.43 -16.78
C GLU A 199 -18.16 -43.93 -18.00
N GLU A 200 -17.15 -44.77 -17.66
CA GLU A 200 -16.60 -45.96 -18.39
C GLU A 200 -15.61 -45.67 -19.55
N GLU A 201 -14.43 -46.20 -19.56
CA GLU A 201 -13.79 -47.54 -19.42
C GLU A 201 -12.27 -47.43 -19.18
#